data_8ccd4f1a79f0602f4227db9ed4857f20
#
_entry.id   8ccd4f1a79f0602f4227db9ed4857f20
#
_cell.length_a   1.000
_cell.length_b   1.000
_cell.length_c   1.000
_cell.angle_alpha   90.00
_cell.angle_beta   90.00
_cell.angle_gamma   90.00
#
_symmetry.space_group_name_H-M   'P 1'
#
loop_
_entity.id
_entity.type
_entity.pdbx_description
1 polymer ?
#
loop_
_entity_poly.entity_id
_entity_poly.type
_entity_poly.pdbx_seq_one_letter_code
_entity_poly.pdbx_strand_id
1 'polypeptide(L)'
;MQAFLNRSFAPLLNPNESPLEQVKSSIILKKGVSYFDWGASGLASALVEKRVKSLLPYYANAHSVASKHAILMGMLLKECQEKLKHSLNLSDDHCVLSAGYGASSAIKKFQEILGVCIPSKTKKNLEPYLKDMALKRVIVGPYEHHSNEISWREGLCEVVRIPLNEHGLLDLEILEQTLKKSPNSLVSMSAASNVTGLLTPLKEVSLLCKKYKAALALDLANFSAHANPKDCEYQTGFYAPHKLLGGIGGCGLLGISKDLIDTQIAPSFSAGGVIKYANCTRHEFIDELPLREEFGTPGLLQFYRSVLAYQLRDECGLDFIHKKENNLLRVFMHGLKDLPAINIYGNLTANRVGVVAFNIGGISPYDLARVLSYEYAIETRAGCSCAGPYGHDLLNLNIQKSSDFNAKPGWLRVSLHFTHSINDIDYLLDSLKKAVKKLR
;
A
#
# COMPACT_ATOMS: atom_id res chain seq x y z
N MET A 1 -30.40 13.34 -9.15
CA MET A 1 -29.29 12.95 -8.27
C MET A 1 -28.85 11.52 -8.54
N GLN A 2 -29.74 10.53 -8.45
CA GLN A 2 -29.39 9.12 -8.74
C GLN A 2 -28.80 8.89 -10.12
N ALA A 3 -29.33 9.52 -11.17
CA ALA A 3 -28.78 9.43 -12.52
C ALA A 3 -27.35 10.01 -12.65
N PHE A 4 -26.96 10.94 -11.78
CA PHE A 4 -25.60 11.44 -11.71
C PHE A 4 -24.66 10.40 -11.09
N LEU A 5 -25.03 9.80 -9.96
CA LEU A 5 -24.24 8.73 -9.31
C LEU A 5 -24.11 7.52 -10.24
N ASN A 6 -25.19 7.08 -10.87
CA ASN A 6 -25.15 5.97 -11.82
C ASN A 6 -24.17 6.21 -12.98
N ARG A 7 -24.09 7.45 -13.50
CA ARG A 7 -23.11 7.81 -14.53
C ARG A 7 -21.70 7.88 -13.99
N SER A 8 -21.52 8.39 -12.77
CA SER A 8 -20.20 8.51 -12.14
C SER A 8 -19.52 7.17 -11.92
N PHE A 9 -20.30 6.14 -11.59
CA PHE A 9 -19.80 4.78 -11.33
C PHE A 9 -20.26 3.75 -12.38
N ALA A 10 -20.72 4.19 -13.53
CA ALA A 10 -20.98 3.26 -14.65
C ALA A 10 -19.71 2.48 -15.01
N PRO A 11 -19.80 1.26 -15.51
CA PRO A 11 -18.64 0.47 -15.90
C PRO A 11 -17.63 1.27 -16.72
N LEU A 12 -16.35 1.06 -16.43
CA LEU A 12 -15.25 1.66 -17.17
C LEU A 12 -14.93 0.85 -18.42
N LEU A 13 -15.14 -0.47 -18.35
CA LEU A 13 -14.94 -1.41 -19.44
C LEU A 13 -16.25 -1.72 -20.17
N ASN A 14 -16.15 -1.90 -21.48
CA ASN A 14 -17.24 -2.42 -22.29
C ASN A 14 -17.34 -3.96 -22.10
N PRO A 15 -18.45 -4.50 -21.62
CA PRO A 15 -18.58 -5.93 -21.37
C PRO A 15 -18.49 -6.81 -22.63
N ASN A 16 -18.68 -6.21 -23.83
CA ASN A 16 -18.63 -6.93 -25.11
C ASN A 16 -17.23 -7.00 -25.73
N GLU A 17 -16.21 -6.45 -25.07
CA GLU A 17 -14.84 -6.41 -25.55
C GLU A 17 -13.89 -7.07 -24.53
N SER A 18 -12.70 -7.48 -25.00
CA SER A 18 -11.68 -8.02 -24.09
C SER A 18 -11.27 -7.00 -23.03
N PRO A 19 -11.47 -7.29 -21.72
CA PRO A 19 -11.01 -6.40 -20.64
C PRO A 19 -9.52 -6.08 -20.73
N LEU A 20 -8.68 -7.07 -21.05
CA LEU A 20 -7.24 -6.89 -21.15
C LEU A 20 -6.85 -5.89 -22.25
N GLU A 21 -7.44 -5.98 -23.43
CA GLU A 21 -7.12 -5.09 -24.55
C GLU A 21 -7.58 -3.66 -24.28
N GLN A 22 -8.77 -3.49 -23.69
CA GLN A 22 -9.26 -2.18 -23.27
C GLN A 22 -8.34 -1.54 -22.24
N VAL A 23 -7.93 -2.31 -21.23
CA VAL A 23 -7.03 -1.82 -20.18
C VAL A 23 -5.67 -1.46 -20.75
N LYS A 24 -5.07 -2.32 -21.59
CA LYS A 24 -3.79 -2.04 -22.25
C LYS A 24 -3.84 -0.76 -23.08
N SER A 25 -4.85 -0.61 -23.91
CA SER A 25 -5.01 0.58 -24.77
C SER A 25 -5.27 1.85 -23.98
N SER A 26 -5.74 1.74 -22.72
CA SER A 26 -6.00 2.88 -21.84
C SER A 26 -4.76 3.39 -21.11
N ILE A 27 -3.66 2.64 -21.08
CA ILE A 27 -2.44 3.04 -20.37
C ILE A 27 -1.85 4.29 -21.02
N ILE A 28 -1.65 5.33 -20.21
CA ILE A 28 -0.98 6.55 -20.63
C ILE A 28 0.51 6.42 -20.29
N LEU A 29 1.29 6.03 -21.29
CA LEU A 29 2.74 5.88 -21.21
C LEU A 29 3.38 6.38 -22.50
N LYS A 30 4.61 6.92 -22.41
CA LYS A 30 5.38 7.31 -23.58
C LYS A 30 5.61 6.10 -24.51
N LYS A 31 5.31 6.26 -25.79
CA LYS A 31 5.50 5.19 -26.79
C LYS A 31 6.94 4.68 -26.79
N GLY A 32 7.11 3.37 -26.83
CA GLY A 32 8.41 2.69 -26.85
C GLY A 32 9.04 2.45 -25.48
N VAL A 33 8.39 2.86 -24.39
CA VAL A 33 8.82 2.56 -23.01
C VAL A 33 8.15 1.30 -22.50
N SER A 34 8.92 0.41 -21.87
CA SER A 34 8.43 -0.75 -21.11
C SER A 34 8.54 -0.46 -19.62
N TYR A 35 7.43 -0.53 -18.90
CA TYR A 35 7.37 -0.12 -17.49
C TYR A 35 7.25 -1.31 -16.55
N PHE A 36 8.27 -1.54 -15.73
CA PHE A 36 8.38 -2.64 -14.77
C PHE A 36 8.59 -2.17 -13.31
N ASP A 37 8.20 -0.94 -12.97
CA ASP A 37 8.25 -0.44 -11.58
C ASP A 37 6.87 -0.26 -10.93
N TRP A 38 5.91 -1.15 -11.27
CA TRP A 38 4.54 -1.12 -10.75
C TRP A 38 4.45 -1.20 -9.21
N GLY A 39 5.39 -1.88 -8.58
CA GLY A 39 5.45 -1.94 -7.11
C GLY A 39 5.81 -0.59 -6.44
N ALA A 40 6.27 0.41 -7.21
CA ALA A 40 6.50 1.77 -6.72
C ALA A 40 5.29 2.67 -7.01
N SER A 41 4.81 2.66 -8.25
CA SER A 41 3.63 3.41 -8.69
C SER A 41 2.98 2.72 -9.89
N GLY A 42 1.66 2.73 -9.95
CA GLY A 42 0.92 2.42 -11.17
C GLY A 42 1.07 3.53 -12.21
N LEU A 43 0.44 3.33 -13.36
CA LEU A 43 0.37 4.28 -14.46
C LEU A 43 -1.02 4.91 -14.56
N ALA A 44 -1.14 6.03 -15.29
CA ALA A 44 -2.43 6.63 -15.60
C ALA A 44 -3.22 5.75 -16.58
N SER A 45 -4.54 5.77 -16.44
CA SER A 45 -5.48 5.16 -17.39
C SER A 45 -6.38 6.22 -18.01
N ALA A 46 -6.45 6.26 -19.34
CA ALA A 46 -7.33 7.17 -20.08
C ALA A 46 -8.81 6.96 -19.71
N LEU A 47 -9.22 5.75 -19.33
CA LEU A 47 -10.57 5.45 -18.87
C LEU A 47 -10.87 6.18 -17.55
N VAL A 48 -9.96 6.09 -16.58
CA VAL A 48 -10.10 6.78 -15.29
C VAL A 48 -10.03 8.30 -15.47
N GLU A 49 -9.04 8.80 -16.22
CA GLU A 49 -8.89 10.25 -16.44
C GLU A 49 -10.09 10.87 -17.13
N LYS A 50 -10.65 10.18 -18.14
CA LYS A 50 -11.89 10.63 -18.82
C LYS A 50 -13.05 10.72 -17.82
N ARG A 51 -13.19 9.74 -16.91
CA ARG A 51 -14.27 9.71 -15.93
C ARG A 51 -14.06 10.82 -14.88
N VAL A 52 -12.85 11.03 -14.36
CA VAL A 52 -12.53 12.15 -13.45
C VAL A 52 -12.80 13.49 -14.11
N LYS A 53 -12.35 13.69 -15.36
CA LYS A 53 -12.60 14.92 -16.12
C LYS A 53 -14.09 15.22 -16.28
N SER A 54 -14.94 14.20 -16.45
CA SER A 54 -16.40 14.39 -16.61
C SER A 54 -17.08 14.93 -15.34
N LEU A 55 -16.42 14.83 -14.18
CA LEU A 55 -16.93 15.37 -12.91
C LEU A 55 -16.70 16.90 -12.77
N LEU A 56 -15.65 17.43 -13.41
CA LEU A 56 -15.20 18.82 -13.19
C LEU A 56 -16.30 19.90 -13.38
N PRO A 57 -17.23 19.80 -14.36
CA PRO A 57 -18.32 20.78 -14.51
C PRO A 57 -19.28 20.83 -13.32
N TYR A 58 -19.30 19.80 -12.47
CA TYR A 58 -20.21 19.69 -11.31
C TYR A 58 -19.48 19.92 -9.98
N TYR A 59 -18.16 20.14 -10.02
CA TYR A 59 -17.35 20.23 -8.83
C TYR A 59 -17.74 21.42 -7.94
N ALA A 60 -17.91 21.14 -6.63
CA ALA A 60 -18.11 22.11 -5.58
C ALA A 60 -17.61 21.52 -4.24
N ASN A 61 -17.48 22.36 -3.20
CA ASN A 61 -17.14 21.90 -1.86
C ASN A 61 -18.28 21.00 -1.30
N ALA A 62 -17.94 19.79 -0.86
CA ALA A 62 -18.90 18.78 -0.40
C ALA A 62 -19.55 19.10 0.97
N HIS A 63 -19.06 20.07 1.73
CA HIS A 63 -19.59 20.41 3.05
C HIS A 63 -20.85 21.30 3.02
N SER A 64 -21.20 21.90 1.88
CA SER A 64 -22.40 22.74 1.79
C SER A 64 -23.62 21.86 1.51
N VAL A 65 -24.69 22.10 2.29
CA VAL A 65 -25.97 21.39 2.16
C VAL A 65 -27.04 22.22 1.42
N ALA A 66 -26.70 23.44 0.99
CA ALA A 66 -27.66 24.37 0.41
C ALA A 66 -27.57 24.51 -1.12
N SER A 67 -26.42 24.21 -1.74
CA SER A 67 -26.26 24.34 -3.17
C SER A 67 -26.31 23.00 -3.90
N LYS A 68 -26.91 22.97 -5.07
CA LYS A 68 -27.13 21.74 -5.86
C LYS A 68 -25.83 20.97 -6.13
N HIS A 69 -24.76 21.65 -6.54
CA HIS A 69 -23.49 20.98 -6.85
C HIS A 69 -22.79 20.48 -5.59
N ALA A 70 -22.84 21.24 -4.47
CA ALA A 70 -22.26 20.77 -3.21
C ALA A 70 -22.97 19.52 -2.68
N ILE A 71 -24.32 19.49 -2.75
CA ILE A 71 -25.09 18.29 -2.39
C ILE A 71 -24.70 17.10 -3.26
N LEU A 72 -24.54 17.29 -4.59
CA LEU A 72 -24.07 16.22 -5.48
C LEU A 72 -22.68 15.71 -5.08
N MET A 73 -21.76 16.61 -4.71
CA MET A 73 -20.40 16.23 -4.30
C MET A 73 -20.39 15.52 -2.94
N GLY A 74 -21.23 15.93 -1.99
CA GLY A 74 -21.42 15.23 -0.71
C GLY A 74 -21.97 13.81 -0.92
N MET A 75 -22.96 13.66 -1.79
CA MET A 75 -23.49 12.33 -2.15
C MET A 75 -22.45 11.46 -2.87
N LEU A 76 -21.65 12.05 -3.77
CA LEU A 76 -20.56 11.36 -4.45
C LEU A 76 -19.51 10.86 -3.45
N LEU A 77 -19.14 11.69 -2.45
CA LEU A 77 -18.18 11.32 -1.42
C LEU A 77 -18.67 10.12 -0.62
N LYS A 78 -19.93 10.13 -0.19
CA LYS A 78 -20.54 9.03 0.54
C LYS A 78 -20.59 7.73 -0.31
N GLU A 79 -20.99 7.84 -1.57
CA GLU A 79 -21.00 6.70 -2.50
C GLU A 79 -19.58 6.15 -2.74
N CYS A 80 -18.56 7.02 -2.80
CA CYS A 80 -17.17 6.63 -2.88
C CYS A 80 -16.74 5.76 -1.70
N GLN A 81 -17.13 6.12 -0.48
CA GLN A 81 -16.81 5.36 0.74
C GLN A 81 -17.43 3.95 0.68
N GLU A 82 -18.70 3.85 0.29
CA GLU A 82 -19.39 2.55 0.16
C GLU A 82 -18.81 1.68 -0.95
N LYS A 83 -18.49 2.27 -2.09
CA LYS A 83 -17.82 1.57 -3.20
C LYS A 83 -16.46 1.00 -2.79
N LEU A 84 -15.67 1.77 -2.04
CA LEU A 84 -14.38 1.30 -1.53
C LEU A 84 -14.55 0.20 -0.50
N LYS A 85 -15.49 0.30 0.44
CA LYS A 85 -15.78 -0.79 1.39
C LYS A 85 -16.03 -2.10 0.63
N HIS A 86 -16.85 -2.07 -0.40
CA HIS A 86 -17.16 -3.23 -1.23
C HIS A 86 -15.91 -3.75 -1.95
N SER A 87 -15.19 -2.88 -2.69
CA SER A 87 -13.99 -3.26 -3.46
C SER A 87 -12.88 -3.83 -2.58
N LEU A 88 -12.75 -3.35 -1.35
CA LEU A 88 -11.74 -3.77 -0.38
C LEU A 88 -12.19 -4.95 0.50
N ASN A 89 -13.42 -5.43 0.30
CA ASN A 89 -14.05 -6.50 1.07
C ASN A 89 -14.06 -6.22 2.59
N LEU A 90 -14.40 -4.98 2.96
CA LEU A 90 -14.54 -4.55 4.36
C LEU A 90 -15.98 -4.77 4.85
N SER A 91 -16.13 -5.16 6.12
CA SER A 91 -17.44 -5.33 6.75
C SER A 91 -18.12 -3.99 7.04
N ASP A 92 -19.40 -4.04 7.43
CA ASP A 92 -20.17 -2.85 7.81
C ASP A 92 -19.67 -2.17 9.10
N ASP A 93 -18.92 -2.89 9.92
CA ASP A 93 -18.26 -2.35 11.12
C ASP A 93 -17.05 -1.49 10.77
N HIS A 94 -16.58 -1.50 9.51
CA HIS A 94 -15.50 -0.65 9.05
C HIS A 94 -16.02 0.65 8.44
N CYS A 95 -15.17 1.68 8.48
CA CYS A 95 -15.27 2.86 7.64
C CYS A 95 -13.96 3.05 6.82
N VAL A 96 -14.06 3.82 5.73
CA VAL A 96 -12.92 4.16 4.89
C VAL A 96 -12.67 5.65 5.01
N LEU A 97 -11.46 6.02 5.44
CA LEU A 97 -11.00 7.40 5.56
C LEU A 97 -10.01 7.73 4.45
N SER A 98 -10.12 8.93 3.91
CA SER A 98 -9.08 9.49 3.05
C SER A 98 -7.88 9.93 3.90
N ALA A 99 -6.66 9.60 3.47
CA ALA A 99 -5.46 9.80 4.26
C ALA A 99 -4.27 10.31 3.43
N GLY A 100 -4.40 11.47 2.82
CA GLY A 100 -3.28 12.16 2.16
C GLY A 100 -2.50 11.30 1.17
N TYR A 101 -1.20 11.04 1.41
CA TYR A 101 -0.27 10.47 0.43
C TYR A 101 -0.02 8.97 0.66
N GLY A 102 -0.81 8.11 0.02
CA GLY A 102 -0.63 6.66 0.05
C GLY A 102 -0.73 6.03 1.45
N ALA A 103 -0.33 4.77 1.58
CA ALA A 103 -0.40 4.02 2.83
C ALA A 103 0.38 4.68 3.99
N SER A 104 1.46 5.41 3.72
CA SER A 104 2.23 6.11 4.77
C SER A 104 1.37 7.13 5.53
N SER A 105 0.50 7.87 4.83
CA SER A 105 -0.43 8.78 5.48
C SER A 105 -1.57 8.05 6.18
N ALA A 106 -1.98 6.89 5.65
CA ALA A 106 -2.98 6.04 6.31
C ALA A 106 -2.44 5.47 7.63
N ILE A 107 -1.19 5.02 7.66
CA ILE A 107 -0.50 4.57 8.89
C ILE A 107 -0.40 5.73 9.89
N LYS A 108 0.03 6.91 9.43
CA LYS A 108 0.09 8.10 10.28
C LYS A 108 -1.28 8.44 10.88
N LYS A 109 -2.33 8.47 10.06
CA LYS A 109 -3.72 8.73 10.52
C LYS A 109 -4.16 7.71 11.56
N PHE A 110 -3.86 6.43 11.35
CA PHE A 110 -4.14 5.38 12.32
C PHE A 110 -3.38 5.59 13.65
N GLN A 111 -2.10 5.96 13.57
CA GLN A 111 -1.29 6.29 14.74
C GLN A 111 -1.81 7.52 15.50
N GLU A 112 -2.39 8.50 14.80
CA GLU A 112 -3.05 9.66 15.39
C GLU A 112 -4.32 9.24 16.14
N ILE A 113 -5.17 8.41 15.52
CA ILE A 113 -6.38 7.87 16.14
C ILE A 113 -6.06 7.05 17.41
N LEU A 114 -4.97 6.27 17.38
CA LEU A 114 -4.50 5.49 18.52
C LEU A 114 -3.80 6.34 19.61
N GLY A 115 -3.56 7.62 19.38
CA GLY A 115 -2.83 8.50 20.28
C GLY A 115 -1.34 8.19 20.43
N VAL A 116 -0.75 7.44 19.50
CA VAL A 116 0.69 7.09 19.52
C VAL A 116 1.55 7.95 18.60
N CYS A 117 0.94 8.67 17.65
CA CYS A 117 1.63 9.63 16.80
C CYS A 117 1.91 10.92 17.59
N ILE A 118 3.17 11.30 17.69
CA ILE A 118 3.59 12.47 18.47
C ILE A 118 4.68 13.25 17.74
N PRO A 119 4.64 14.59 17.73
CA PRO A 119 5.73 15.39 17.18
C PRO A 119 7.05 15.11 17.87
N SER A 120 8.15 14.99 17.12
CA SER A 120 9.48 14.65 17.65
C SER A 120 9.93 15.64 18.77
N LYS A 121 9.56 16.93 18.66
CA LYS A 121 9.83 17.92 19.71
C LYS A 121 9.10 17.60 21.02
N THR A 122 7.85 17.15 20.93
CA THR A 122 7.06 16.74 22.10
C THR A 122 7.62 15.45 22.70
N LYS A 123 7.97 14.46 21.85
CA LYS A 123 8.61 13.20 22.28
C LYS A 123 9.87 13.48 23.11
N LYS A 124 10.73 14.38 22.62
CA LYS A 124 11.96 14.77 23.35
C LYS A 124 11.66 15.35 24.74
N ASN A 125 10.61 16.14 24.87
CA ASN A 125 10.21 16.70 26.16
C ASN A 125 9.64 15.65 27.13
N LEU A 126 9.02 14.59 26.59
CA LEU A 126 8.45 13.49 27.37
C LEU A 126 9.48 12.39 27.70
N GLU A 127 10.64 12.37 27.04
CA GLU A 127 11.66 11.33 27.17
C GLU A 127 12.01 10.96 28.62
N PRO A 128 12.14 11.91 29.58
CA PRO A 128 12.41 11.58 30.99
C PRO A 128 11.31 10.76 31.65
N TYR A 129 10.07 10.85 31.16
CA TYR A 129 8.88 10.23 31.74
C TYR A 129 8.46 8.94 31.02
N LEU A 130 9.02 8.65 29.83
CA LEU A 130 8.62 7.49 29.02
C LEU A 130 8.85 6.15 29.72
N LYS A 131 9.84 6.06 30.61
CA LYS A 131 10.15 4.84 31.35
C LYS A 131 9.03 4.42 32.31
N ASP A 132 8.25 5.38 32.80
CA ASP A 132 7.19 5.18 33.77
C ASP A 132 5.80 5.06 33.07
N MET A 133 5.76 5.21 31.76
CA MET A 133 4.52 5.10 30.99
C MET A 133 4.25 3.67 30.52
N ALA A 134 3.03 3.20 30.69
CA ALA A 134 2.56 1.96 30.08
C ALA A 134 2.35 2.17 28.57
N LEU A 135 3.38 1.94 27.77
CA LEU A 135 3.33 2.12 26.33
C LEU A 135 2.60 0.95 25.65
N LYS A 136 1.80 1.25 24.62
CA LYS A 136 1.17 0.24 23.76
C LYS A 136 2.25 -0.57 23.04
N ARG A 137 2.15 -1.90 23.06
CA ARG A 137 3.06 -2.76 22.32
C ARG A 137 2.57 -2.95 20.89
N VAL A 138 3.46 -2.71 19.92
CA VAL A 138 3.22 -2.90 18.50
C VAL A 138 4.19 -3.97 17.97
N ILE A 139 3.63 -5.04 17.42
CA ILE A 139 4.39 -6.15 16.84
C ILE A 139 4.39 -5.97 15.32
N VAL A 140 5.58 -5.89 14.72
CA VAL A 140 5.75 -5.72 13.26
C VAL A 140 6.41 -6.96 12.65
N GLY A 141 6.13 -7.20 11.37
CA GLY A 141 6.70 -8.31 10.62
C GLY A 141 8.15 -8.07 10.16
N PRO A 142 8.74 -9.03 9.45
CA PRO A 142 10.09 -8.89 8.90
C PRO A 142 10.13 -8.11 7.58
N TYR A 143 9.02 -8.00 6.84
CA TYR A 143 8.97 -7.47 5.47
C TYR A 143 8.57 -6.00 5.38
N GLU A 144 8.59 -5.28 6.50
CA GLU A 144 7.93 -3.98 6.60
C GLU A 144 8.58 -2.91 5.72
N HIS A 145 7.73 -2.11 5.10
CA HIS A 145 8.12 -0.82 4.56
C HIS A 145 8.49 0.12 5.71
N HIS A 146 9.43 1.06 5.49
CA HIS A 146 9.82 2.05 6.51
C HIS A 146 8.63 2.74 7.19
N SER A 147 7.56 2.98 6.44
CA SER A 147 6.34 3.60 6.98
C SER A 147 5.63 2.74 8.02
N ASN A 148 5.74 1.40 7.94
CA ASN A 148 5.11 0.48 8.88
C ASN A 148 6.09 -0.10 9.93
N GLU A 149 7.31 0.40 10.00
CA GLU A 149 8.28 0.02 11.03
C GLU A 149 8.87 1.24 11.73
N ILE A 150 9.51 2.15 10.97
CA ILE A 150 10.21 3.30 11.56
C ILE A 150 9.21 4.27 12.21
N SER A 151 8.02 4.45 11.62
CA SER A 151 7.02 5.35 12.18
C SER A 151 6.54 4.89 13.58
N TRP A 152 6.43 3.58 13.81
CA TRP A 152 6.11 3.02 15.11
C TRP A 152 7.26 3.22 16.11
N ARG A 153 8.52 3.00 15.69
CA ARG A 153 9.71 3.24 16.54
C ARG A 153 9.80 4.70 17.01
N GLU A 154 9.33 5.63 16.16
CA GLU A 154 9.29 7.06 16.50
C GLU A 154 8.01 7.47 17.26
N GLY A 155 7.01 6.60 17.35
CA GLY A 155 5.78 6.81 18.10
C GLY A 155 5.92 6.61 19.62
N LEU A 156 4.85 6.83 20.36
CA LEU A 156 4.69 6.49 21.79
C LEU A 156 4.24 5.03 21.94
N CYS A 157 5.10 4.10 21.55
CA CYS A 157 4.84 2.67 21.67
C CYS A 157 6.15 1.87 21.80
N GLU A 158 6.03 0.64 22.27
CA GLU A 158 7.11 -0.33 22.29
C GLU A 158 7.01 -1.21 21.03
N VAL A 159 8.05 -1.26 20.23
CA VAL A 159 8.04 -2.02 18.96
C VAL A 159 8.81 -3.34 19.12
N VAL A 160 8.15 -4.44 18.77
CA VAL A 160 8.75 -5.77 18.70
C VAL A 160 8.71 -6.24 17.24
N ARG A 161 9.88 -6.46 16.64
CA ARG A 161 10.00 -6.97 15.28
C ARG A 161 10.13 -8.50 15.31
N ILE A 162 9.25 -9.20 14.59
CA ILE A 162 9.35 -10.64 14.41
C ILE A 162 10.41 -10.95 13.35
N PRO A 163 11.34 -11.87 13.61
CA PRO A 163 12.40 -12.21 12.68
C PRO A 163 11.90 -13.07 11.52
N LEU A 164 12.79 -13.31 10.56
CA LEU A 164 12.67 -14.39 9.58
C LEU A 164 13.02 -15.73 10.24
N ASN A 165 12.32 -16.79 9.85
CA ASN A 165 12.72 -18.15 10.16
C ASN A 165 13.88 -18.61 9.25
N GLU A 166 14.35 -19.85 9.42
CA GLU A 166 15.45 -20.45 8.64
C GLU A 166 15.16 -20.54 7.13
N HIS A 167 13.90 -20.47 6.73
CA HIS A 167 13.46 -20.46 5.33
C HIS A 167 13.32 -19.03 4.76
N GLY A 168 13.67 -18.00 5.51
CA GLY A 168 13.53 -16.59 5.09
C GLY A 168 12.08 -16.11 5.02
N LEU A 169 11.18 -16.72 5.80
CA LEU A 169 9.77 -16.38 5.92
C LEU A 169 9.47 -15.84 7.33
N LEU A 170 8.28 -15.22 7.51
CA LEU A 170 7.82 -14.81 8.83
C LEU A 170 7.85 -15.98 9.82
N ASP A 171 8.50 -15.78 10.97
CA ASP A 171 8.55 -16.77 12.05
C ASP A 171 7.24 -16.75 12.86
N LEU A 172 6.34 -17.69 12.54
CA LEU A 172 5.05 -17.81 13.24
C LEU A 172 5.17 -18.31 14.69
N GLU A 173 6.22 -19.08 15.00
CA GLU A 173 6.45 -19.56 16.37
C GLU A 173 6.86 -18.42 17.28
N ILE A 174 7.79 -17.58 16.82
CA ILE A 174 8.22 -16.37 17.56
C ILE A 174 7.05 -15.38 17.66
N LEU A 175 6.22 -15.24 16.60
CA LEU A 175 5.02 -14.41 16.67
C LEU A 175 4.07 -14.92 17.76
N GLU A 176 3.78 -16.22 17.81
CA GLU A 176 2.91 -16.80 18.83
C GLU A 176 3.46 -16.61 20.25
N GLN A 177 4.76 -16.87 20.45
CA GLN A 177 5.43 -16.66 21.75
C GLN A 177 5.38 -15.18 22.18
N THR A 178 5.52 -14.26 21.24
CA THR A 178 5.44 -12.82 21.49
C THR A 178 4.03 -12.41 21.89
N LEU A 179 3.02 -12.87 21.16
CA LEU A 179 1.61 -12.61 21.48
C LEU A 179 1.20 -13.20 22.82
N LYS A 180 1.69 -14.41 23.17
CA LYS A 180 1.44 -15.03 24.48
C LYS A 180 1.98 -14.19 25.62
N LYS A 181 3.15 -13.56 25.46
CA LYS A 181 3.76 -12.67 26.46
C LYS A 181 3.09 -11.29 26.51
N SER A 182 2.41 -10.90 25.46
CA SER A 182 1.81 -9.57 25.31
C SER A 182 0.43 -9.66 24.64
N PRO A 183 -0.56 -10.20 25.35
CA PRO A 183 -1.94 -10.22 24.83
C PRO A 183 -2.46 -8.78 24.68
N ASN A 184 -3.48 -8.59 23.88
CA ASN A 184 -4.08 -7.29 23.56
C ASN A 184 -3.13 -6.30 22.87
N SER A 185 -2.01 -6.79 22.28
CA SER A 185 -1.09 -5.97 21.47
C SER A 185 -1.75 -5.54 20.16
N LEU A 186 -1.09 -4.61 19.46
CA LEU A 186 -1.35 -4.35 18.06
C LEU A 186 -0.32 -5.11 17.21
N VAL A 187 -0.78 -5.90 16.25
CA VAL A 187 0.05 -6.48 15.19
C VAL A 187 -0.11 -5.62 13.95
N SER A 188 0.98 -5.09 13.40
CA SER A 188 0.97 -4.29 12.17
C SER A 188 1.94 -4.91 11.17
N MET A 189 1.40 -5.53 10.10
CA MET A 189 2.21 -6.33 9.16
C MET A 189 1.88 -6.04 7.71
N SER A 190 2.92 -6.05 6.87
CA SER A 190 2.77 -6.02 5.42
C SER A 190 2.20 -7.34 4.90
N ALA A 191 1.12 -7.28 4.12
CA ALA A 191 0.52 -8.47 3.52
C ALA A 191 1.39 -9.06 2.40
N ALA A 192 2.18 -8.22 1.73
CA ALA A 192 3.14 -8.63 0.72
C ALA A 192 4.39 -7.74 0.78
N SER A 193 5.57 -8.37 0.76
CA SER A 193 6.84 -7.63 0.69
C SER A 193 6.92 -6.77 -0.57
N ASN A 194 7.25 -5.50 -0.41
CA ASN A 194 7.51 -4.60 -1.54
C ASN A 194 8.89 -4.82 -2.18
N VAL A 195 9.69 -5.73 -1.65
CA VAL A 195 11.02 -6.10 -2.16
C VAL A 195 10.98 -7.42 -2.91
N THR A 196 10.57 -8.49 -2.23
CA THR A 196 10.60 -9.85 -2.75
C THR A 196 9.25 -10.34 -3.26
N GLY A 197 8.18 -9.58 -3.01
CA GLY A 197 6.81 -9.99 -3.31
C GLY A 197 6.25 -11.07 -2.40
N LEU A 198 7.06 -11.63 -1.47
CA LEU A 198 6.64 -12.71 -0.57
C LEU A 198 5.38 -12.34 0.19
N LEU A 199 4.45 -13.27 0.26
CA LEU A 199 3.19 -13.10 0.97
C LEU A 199 3.35 -13.46 2.45
N THR A 200 2.77 -12.66 3.32
CA THR A 200 2.56 -13.01 4.73
C THR A 200 1.42 -14.05 4.82
N PRO A 201 1.55 -15.09 5.64
CA PRO A 201 0.49 -16.08 5.86
C PRO A 201 -0.65 -15.46 6.69
N LEU A 202 -1.50 -14.66 6.04
CA LEU A 202 -2.50 -13.79 6.68
C LEU A 202 -3.51 -14.57 7.52
N LYS A 203 -3.90 -15.76 7.07
CA LYS A 203 -4.86 -16.61 7.80
C LYS A 203 -4.28 -17.03 9.16
N GLU A 204 -3.05 -17.52 9.17
CA GLU A 204 -2.35 -17.97 10.36
C GLU A 204 -2.10 -16.79 11.33
N VAL A 205 -1.66 -15.66 10.80
CA VAL A 205 -1.46 -14.43 11.59
C VAL A 205 -2.78 -13.97 12.22
N SER A 206 -3.87 -13.95 11.46
CA SER A 206 -5.20 -13.56 11.95
C SER A 206 -5.69 -14.49 13.06
N LEU A 207 -5.52 -15.82 12.90
CA LEU A 207 -5.89 -16.80 13.91
C LEU A 207 -5.09 -16.61 15.21
N LEU A 208 -3.79 -16.33 15.11
CA LEU A 208 -2.96 -16.00 16.27
C LEU A 208 -3.40 -14.70 16.95
N CYS A 209 -3.66 -13.65 16.19
CA CYS A 209 -4.18 -12.40 16.73
C CYS A 209 -5.50 -12.61 17.48
N LYS A 210 -6.45 -13.34 16.88
CA LYS A 210 -7.73 -13.69 17.52
C LYS A 210 -7.54 -14.48 18.82
N LYS A 211 -6.66 -15.49 18.81
CA LYS A 211 -6.35 -16.32 19.99
C LYS A 211 -5.84 -15.50 21.17
N TYR A 212 -5.02 -14.49 20.93
CA TYR A 212 -4.41 -13.66 21.96
C TYR A 212 -5.06 -12.27 22.11
N LYS A 213 -6.24 -12.06 21.49
CA LYS A 213 -7.01 -10.79 21.53
C LYS A 213 -6.18 -9.57 21.05
N ALA A 214 -5.24 -9.80 20.14
CA ALA A 214 -4.47 -8.73 19.50
C ALA A 214 -5.25 -8.14 18.34
N ALA A 215 -5.20 -6.81 18.17
CA ALA A 215 -5.70 -6.16 16.97
C ALA A 215 -4.74 -6.38 15.81
N LEU A 216 -5.28 -6.60 14.60
CA LEU A 216 -4.49 -6.78 13.39
C LEU A 216 -4.68 -5.61 12.44
N ALA A 217 -3.57 -4.95 12.10
CA ALA A 217 -3.48 -3.93 11.05
C ALA A 217 -2.62 -4.45 9.90
N LEU A 218 -3.10 -4.33 8.67
CA LEU A 218 -2.42 -4.83 7.48
C LEU A 218 -1.96 -3.67 6.58
N ASP A 219 -0.65 -3.63 6.28
CA ASP A 219 -0.16 -2.84 5.15
C ASP A 219 -0.45 -3.60 3.84
N LEU A 220 -1.48 -3.13 3.17
CA LEU A 220 -1.99 -3.68 1.92
C LEU A 220 -1.49 -2.90 0.68
N ALA A 221 -0.55 -1.97 0.88
CA ALA A 221 -0.07 -1.08 -0.19
C ALA A 221 0.48 -1.83 -1.40
N ASN A 222 1.18 -2.94 -1.19
CA ASN A 222 1.74 -3.75 -2.28
C ASN A 222 0.88 -4.99 -2.61
N PHE A 223 -0.18 -5.22 -1.87
CA PHE A 223 -1.04 -6.39 -2.01
C PHE A 223 -2.35 -6.08 -2.73
N SER A 224 -2.99 -4.95 -2.40
CA SER A 224 -4.35 -4.63 -2.84
C SER A 224 -4.51 -4.39 -4.35
N ALA A 225 -3.41 -4.18 -5.08
CA ALA A 225 -3.44 -4.15 -6.54
C ALA A 225 -3.66 -5.54 -7.16
N HIS A 226 -3.33 -6.61 -6.43
CA HIS A 226 -3.28 -7.99 -6.90
C HIS A 226 -4.41 -8.86 -6.32
N ALA A 227 -4.81 -8.60 -5.07
CA ALA A 227 -5.79 -9.40 -4.34
C ALA A 227 -6.43 -8.63 -3.18
N ASN A 228 -7.50 -9.19 -2.63
CA ASN A 228 -8.01 -8.84 -1.31
C ASN A 228 -7.64 -9.96 -0.30
N PRO A 229 -7.44 -9.64 1.01
CA PRO A 229 -7.23 -10.67 2.03
C PRO A 229 -8.38 -11.68 2.04
N LYS A 230 -8.04 -12.96 2.07
CA LYS A 230 -9.00 -14.08 2.18
C LYS A 230 -8.78 -14.81 3.49
N ASP A 231 -9.85 -15.28 4.12
CA ASP A 231 -9.83 -16.04 5.38
C ASP A 231 -9.02 -15.35 6.50
N CYS A 232 -9.07 -14.03 6.54
CA CYS A 232 -8.31 -13.19 7.45
C CYS A 232 -9.20 -12.08 8.00
N GLU A 233 -9.42 -12.10 9.31
CA GLU A 233 -10.09 -11.01 10.03
C GLU A 233 -9.02 -9.99 10.46
N TYR A 234 -9.22 -8.72 10.14
CA TYR A 234 -8.33 -7.62 10.53
C TYR A 234 -9.14 -6.36 10.81
N GLN A 235 -8.65 -5.53 11.73
CA GLN A 235 -9.35 -4.32 12.16
C GLN A 235 -8.94 -3.09 11.36
N THR A 236 -7.78 -3.13 10.70
CA THR A 236 -7.26 -1.96 9.98
C THR A 236 -6.51 -2.37 8.73
N GLY A 237 -6.75 -1.66 7.63
CA GLY A 237 -6.01 -1.82 6.37
C GLY A 237 -5.47 -0.48 5.85
N PHE A 238 -4.20 -0.47 5.43
CA PHE A 238 -3.54 0.68 4.80
C PHE A 238 -3.37 0.45 3.31
N TYR A 239 -3.91 1.36 2.49
CA TYR A 239 -3.97 1.16 1.04
C TYR A 239 -3.30 2.31 0.28
N ALA A 240 -2.69 1.95 -0.84
CA ALA A 240 -1.96 2.85 -1.72
C ALA A 240 -2.54 2.81 -3.15
N PRO A 241 -3.67 3.50 -3.42
CA PRO A 241 -4.31 3.46 -4.74
C PRO A 241 -3.39 3.86 -5.89
N HIS A 242 -2.37 4.70 -5.63
CA HIS A 242 -1.38 5.09 -6.65
C HIS A 242 -0.55 3.91 -7.20
N LYS A 243 -0.61 2.72 -6.59
CA LYS A 243 0.01 1.50 -7.13
C LYS A 243 -0.90 0.73 -8.11
N LEU A 244 -2.18 1.09 -8.18
CA LEU A 244 -3.11 0.54 -9.17
C LEU A 244 -3.02 1.33 -10.48
N LEU A 245 -3.35 0.69 -11.59
CA LEU A 245 -3.56 1.39 -12.87
C LEU A 245 -4.71 2.40 -12.73
N GLY A 246 -4.46 3.62 -13.14
CA GLY A 246 -5.41 4.74 -13.03
C GLY A 246 -5.43 5.42 -11.66
N GLY A 247 -4.70 4.88 -10.67
CA GLY A 247 -4.72 5.39 -9.29
C GLY A 247 -3.71 6.51 -9.00
N ILE A 248 -2.89 6.93 -9.96
CA ILE A 248 -1.92 8.01 -9.76
C ILE A 248 -2.61 9.31 -9.37
N GLY A 249 -2.07 10.02 -8.38
CA GLY A 249 -2.73 11.22 -7.82
C GLY A 249 -3.96 10.91 -6.95
N GLY A 250 -4.27 9.63 -6.69
CA GLY A 250 -5.24 9.22 -5.68
C GLY A 250 -4.71 9.43 -4.26
N CYS A 251 -5.61 9.57 -3.29
CA CYS A 251 -5.22 9.64 -1.87
C CYS A 251 -4.90 8.27 -1.30
N GLY A 252 -4.13 8.21 -0.21
CA GLY A 252 -4.05 7.04 0.64
C GLY A 252 -5.41 6.73 1.28
N LEU A 253 -5.66 5.46 1.59
CA LEU A 253 -6.90 5.05 2.22
C LEU A 253 -6.60 4.29 3.52
N LEU A 254 -7.37 4.59 4.55
CA LEU A 254 -7.41 3.87 5.81
C LEU A 254 -8.77 3.19 5.92
N GLY A 255 -8.80 1.86 5.81
CA GLY A 255 -9.95 1.06 6.23
C GLY A 255 -9.79 0.74 7.71
N ILE A 256 -10.74 1.12 8.55
CA ILE A 256 -10.62 0.97 10.00
C ILE A 256 -11.94 0.51 10.61
N SER A 257 -11.86 -0.43 11.54
CA SER A 257 -12.99 -0.83 12.36
C SER A 257 -13.42 0.33 13.27
N LYS A 258 -14.73 0.61 13.33
CA LYS A 258 -15.28 1.76 14.05
C LYS A 258 -15.05 1.69 15.56
N ASP A 259 -14.90 0.49 16.11
CA ASP A 259 -14.63 0.25 17.54
C ASP A 259 -13.21 0.68 17.97
N LEU A 260 -12.29 0.89 17.02
CA LEU A 260 -10.97 1.44 17.31
C LEU A 260 -10.97 2.98 17.39
N ILE A 261 -12.07 3.64 17.07
CA ILE A 261 -12.20 5.10 17.10
C ILE A 261 -12.97 5.49 18.35
N ASP A 262 -12.28 6.08 19.32
CA ASP A 262 -12.92 6.60 20.53
C ASP A 262 -13.67 7.91 20.23
N THR A 263 -14.99 7.84 20.17
CA THR A 263 -15.85 9.01 19.91
C THR A 263 -16.10 9.87 21.15
N GLN A 264 -15.63 9.47 22.33
CA GLN A 264 -15.79 10.24 23.58
C GLN A 264 -14.70 11.32 23.75
N ILE A 265 -13.60 11.20 23.01
CA ILE A 265 -12.52 12.20 23.00
C ILE A 265 -12.60 13.05 21.73
N ALA A 266 -11.81 14.12 21.64
CA ALA A 266 -11.69 14.89 20.40
C ALA A 266 -11.21 14.00 19.22
N PRO A 267 -11.61 14.31 17.96
CA PRO A 267 -11.07 13.61 16.80
C PRO A 267 -9.55 13.77 16.71
N SER A 268 -8.88 12.89 15.96
CA SER A 268 -7.42 12.87 15.83
C SER A 268 -6.82 14.22 15.42
N PHE A 269 -7.61 15.08 14.77
CA PHE A 269 -7.26 16.46 14.50
C PHE A 269 -8.51 17.37 14.51
N SER A 270 -8.49 18.36 15.41
CA SER A 270 -9.60 19.30 15.62
C SER A 270 -9.49 20.50 14.69
N ALA A 271 -10.20 20.46 13.55
CA ALA A 271 -10.18 21.52 12.53
C ALA A 271 -11.55 21.72 11.87
N GLY A 272 -11.65 22.59 10.87
CA GLY A 272 -12.85 22.71 10.06
C GLY A 272 -13.25 21.39 9.41
N GLY A 273 -14.53 21.16 9.19
CA GLY A 273 -15.08 19.93 8.63
C GLY A 273 -15.55 18.93 9.69
N VAL A 274 -14.94 18.91 10.88
CA VAL A 274 -15.31 17.97 11.98
C VAL A 274 -16.07 18.64 13.11
N ILE A 275 -16.33 19.93 13.00
CA ILE A 275 -17.01 20.74 14.02
C ILE A 275 -18.52 20.82 13.72
N LYS A 276 -19.33 20.42 14.70
CA LYS A 276 -20.80 20.54 14.68
C LYS A 276 -21.23 21.95 15.12
N TYR A 277 -20.58 22.49 16.15
CA TYR A 277 -20.83 23.80 16.71
C TYR A 277 -19.54 24.37 17.33
N ALA A 278 -19.30 25.66 17.18
CA ALA A 278 -18.25 26.37 17.91
C ALA A 278 -18.63 27.83 18.19
N ASN A 279 -18.24 28.32 19.38
CA ASN A 279 -18.25 29.74 19.73
C ASN A 279 -16.93 30.09 20.45
N CYS A 280 -16.82 31.25 21.04
CA CYS A 280 -15.59 31.71 21.67
C CYS A 280 -15.18 30.96 22.95
N THR A 281 -16.05 30.13 23.52
CA THR A 281 -15.81 29.43 24.80
C THR A 281 -15.98 27.93 24.75
N ARG A 282 -16.71 27.40 23.77
CA ARG A 282 -16.95 25.93 23.64
C ARG A 282 -17.12 25.52 22.19
N HIS A 283 -16.91 24.25 21.95
CA HIS A 283 -17.14 23.60 20.65
C HIS A 283 -17.69 22.17 20.86
N GLU A 284 -18.34 21.66 19.82
CA GLU A 284 -18.86 20.30 19.74
C GLU A 284 -18.44 19.69 18.40
N PHE A 285 -18.06 18.42 18.41
CA PHE A 285 -17.64 17.70 17.22
C PHE A 285 -18.81 16.93 16.58
N ILE A 286 -18.66 16.61 15.29
CA ILE A 286 -19.56 15.71 14.59
C ILE A 286 -19.44 14.31 15.21
N ASP A 287 -20.58 13.64 15.43
CA ASP A 287 -20.62 12.29 15.99
C ASP A 287 -20.46 11.19 14.92
N GLU A 288 -20.90 11.47 13.69
CA GLU A 288 -20.97 10.52 12.59
C GLU A 288 -19.58 10.16 12.05
N LEU A 289 -19.23 8.87 12.02
CA LEU A 289 -18.08 8.34 11.29
C LEU A 289 -18.48 8.04 9.84
N PRO A 290 -17.59 8.26 8.87
CA PRO A 290 -16.19 8.69 9.01
C PRO A 290 -15.95 10.21 9.11
N LEU A 291 -16.99 11.04 8.99
CA LEU A 291 -16.87 12.51 8.90
C LEU A 291 -16.12 13.13 10.09
N ARG A 292 -16.30 12.56 11.29
CA ARG A 292 -15.59 12.99 12.50
C ARG A 292 -14.07 12.97 12.36
N GLU A 293 -13.53 12.08 11.53
CA GLU A 293 -12.10 11.90 11.35
C GLU A 293 -11.56 12.50 10.03
N GLU A 294 -12.44 13.09 9.20
CA GLU A 294 -12.07 13.72 7.92
C GLU A 294 -12.09 15.25 8.02
N PHE A 295 -11.06 15.82 8.60
CA PHE A 295 -10.93 17.27 8.75
C PHE A 295 -10.57 17.97 7.43
N GLY A 296 -10.93 19.25 7.36
CA GLY A 296 -10.66 20.11 6.20
C GLY A 296 -11.58 19.80 5.01
N THR A 297 -11.26 20.37 3.86
CA THR A 297 -11.97 20.07 2.62
C THR A 297 -11.43 18.76 2.05
N PRO A 298 -12.26 17.72 1.88
CA PRO A 298 -11.78 16.44 1.38
C PRO A 298 -11.23 16.57 -0.04
N GLY A 299 -10.16 15.85 -0.32
CA GLY A 299 -9.60 15.73 -1.67
C GLY A 299 -10.50 14.88 -2.57
N LEU A 300 -11.70 15.37 -2.86
CA LEU A 300 -12.76 14.60 -3.54
C LEU A 300 -12.30 13.99 -4.86
N LEU A 301 -11.56 14.73 -5.69
CA LEU A 301 -11.08 14.21 -6.98
C LEU A 301 -10.03 13.10 -6.78
N GLN A 302 -9.17 13.22 -5.77
CA GLN A 302 -8.18 12.21 -5.41
C GLN A 302 -8.86 10.95 -4.86
N PHE A 303 -9.88 11.13 -4.03
CA PHE A 303 -10.67 10.03 -3.45
C PHE A 303 -11.47 9.31 -4.54
N TYR A 304 -12.15 10.05 -5.40
CA TYR A 304 -12.90 9.52 -6.53
C TYR A 304 -11.99 8.74 -7.51
N ARG A 305 -10.80 9.27 -7.81
CA ARG A 305 -9.81 8.56 -8.64
C ARG A 305 -9.39 7.23 -8.00
N SER A 306 -9.21 7.21 -6.67
CA SER A 306 -8.91 5.98 -5.95
C SER A 306 -10.00 4.93 -6.13
N VAL A 307 -11.28 5.34 -6.00
CA VAL A 307 -12.44 4.46 -6.25
C VAL A 307 -12.41 3.91 -7.67
N LEU A 308 -12.21 4.77 -8.67
CA LEU A 308 -12.21 4.36 -10.08
C LEU A 308 -11.05 3.40 -10.39
N ALA A 309 -9.90 3.54 -9.75
CA ALA A 309 -8.78 2.61 -9.92
C ALA A 309 -9.12 1.23 -9.35
N TYR A 310 -9.77 1.15 -8.19
CA TYR A 310 -10.27 -0.11 -7.65
C TYR A 310 -11.39 -0.69 -8.49
N GLN A 311 -12.34 0.14 -8.96
CA GLN A 311 -13.38 -0.29 -9.89
C GLN A 311 -12.78 -0.91 -11.16
N LEU A 312 -11.77 -0.29 -11.76
CA LEU A 312 -11.08 -0.82 -12.95
C LEU A 312 -10.42 -2.18 -12.67
N ARG A 313 -9.76 -2.32 -11.51
CA ARG A 313 -9.20 -3.60 -11.04
C ARG A 313 -10.29 -4.69 -10.93
N ASP A 314 -11.39 -4.36 -10.29
CA ASP A 314 -12.49 -5.29 -10.03
C ASP A 314 -13.21 -5.70 -11.32
N GLU A 315 -13.38 -4.77 -12.27
CA GLU A 315 -13.92 -5.05 -13.59
C GLU A 315 -13.00 -5.95 -14.44
N CYS A 316 -11.67 -5.91 -14.22
CA CYS A 316 -10.73 -6.87 -14.79
C CYS A 316 -10.87 -8.27 -14.17
N GLY A 317 -11.26 -8.33 -12.90
CA GLY A 317 -11.41 -9.56 -12.14
C GLY A 317 -10.11 -10.01 -11.46
N LEU A 318 -10.15 -10.16 -10.13
CA LEU A 318 -8.97 -10.52 -9.32
C LEU A 318 -8.40 -11.89 -9.69
N ASP A 319 -9.25 -12.87 -10.01
CA ASP A 319 -8.79 -14.21 -10.42
C ASP A 319 -8.06 -14.19 -11.76
N PHE A 320 -8.52 -13.34 -12.71
CA PHE A 320 -7.83 -13.14 -13.97
C PHE A 320 -6.46 -12.48 -13.75
N ILE A 321 -6.41 -11.41 -12.96
CA ILE A 321 -5.17 -10.70 -12.59
C ILE A 321 -4.18 -11.69 -11.99
N HIS A 322 -4.60 -12.46 -10.98
CA HIS A 322 -3.76 -13.42 -10.28
C HIS A 322 -3.20 -14.50 -11.22
N LYS A 323 -4.05 -15.12 -12.05
CA LYS A 323 -3.61 -16.16 -13.02
C LYS A 323 -2.60 -15.59 -14.02
N LYS A 324 -2.86 -14.38 -14.52
CA LYS A 324 -1.99 -13.73 -15.51
C LYS A 324 -0.63 -13.40 -14.92
N GLU A 325 -0.60 -12.78 -13.75
CA GLU A 325 0.65 -12.39 -13.07
C GLU A 325 1.47 -13.62 -12.64
N ASN A 326 0.85 -14.66 -12.13
CA ASN A 326 1.55 -15.91 -11.80
C ASN A 326 2.20 -16.56 -13.03
N ASN A 327 1.54 -16.54 -14.18
CA ASN A 327 2.15 -17.03 -15.41
C ASN A 327 3.35 -16.20 -15.85
N LEU A 328 3.24 -14.87 -15.82
CA LEU A 328 4.35 -13.96 -16.14
C LEU A 328 5.51 -14.14 -15.16
N LEU A 329 5.21 -14.26 -13.86
CA LEU A 329 6.21 -14.49 -12.82
C LEU A 329 6.96 -15.79 -13.03
N ARG A 330 6.26 -16.88 -13.36
CA ARG A 330 6.88 -18.19 -13.65
C ARG A 330 7.86 -18.09 -14.84
N VAL A 331 7.46 -17.44 -15.94
CA VAL A 331 8.31 -17.25 -17.12
C VAL A 331 9.53 -16.38 -16.76
N PHE A 332 9.32 -15.27 -16.07
CA PHE A 332 10.40 -14.35 -15.66
C PHE A 332 11.40 -15.04 -14.72
N MET A 333 10.93 -15.70 -13.66
CA MET A 333 11.77 -16.45 -12.72
C MET A 333 12.57 -17.57 -13.39
N HIS A 334 12.00 -18.22 -14.41
CA HIS A 334 12.71 -19.23 -15.18
C HIS A 334 13.84 -18.60 -16.00
N GLY A 335 13.54 -17.54 -16.75
CA GLY A 335 14.53 -16.86 -17.60
C GLY A 335 15.65 -16.14 -16.82
N LEU A 336 15.38 -15.72 -15.58
CA LEU A 336 16.41 -15.15 -14.72
C LEU A 336 17.54 -16.14 -14.40
N LYS A 337 17.26 -17.45 -14.31
CA LYS A 337 18.27 -18.47 -14.01
C LYS A 337 19.38 -18.56 -15.06
N ASP A 338 19.12 -18.10 -16.28
CA ASP A 338 20.11 -18.07 -17.36
C ASP A 338 21.12 -16.93 -17.21
N LEU A 339 20.88 -15.97 -16.30
CA LEU A 339 21.81 -14.87 -16.10
C LEU A 339 23.00 -15.31 -15.24
N PRO A 340 24.24 -15.00 -15.67
CA PRO A 340 25.42 -15.40 -14.92
C PRO A 340 25.54 -14.64 -13.60
N ALA A 341 25.89 -15.38 -12.54
CA ALA A 341 26.08 -14.85 -11.17
C ALA A 341 24.85 -14.08 -10.62
N ILE A 342 23.65 -14.53 -11.01
CA ILE A 342 22.42 -13.95 -10.45
C ILE A 342 22.20 -14.42 -9.02
N ASN A 343 21.77 -13.47 -8.19
CA ASN A 343 21.28 -13.75 -6.84
C ASN A 343 19.85 -13.16 -6.71
N ILE A 344 18.84 -14.03 -6.65
CA ILE A 344 17.43 -13.66 -6.48
C ILE A 344 17.09 -13.72 -5.00
N TYR A 345 16.51 -12.63 -4.47
CA TYR A 345 16.25 -12.50 -3.04
C TYR A 345 14.89 -13.07 -2.62
N GLY A 346 14.87 -13.56 -1.36
CA GLY A 346 13.73 -14.16 -0.71
C GLY A 346 13.53 -15.64 -1.08
N ASN A 347 12.66 -16.34 -0.35
CA ASN A 347 12.36 -17.75 -0.58
C ASN A 347 11.75 -17.95 -1.98
N LEU A 348 12.40 -18.77 -2.83
CA LEU A 348 12.04 -18.92 -4.24
C LEU A 348 10.82 -19.83 -4.48
N THR A 349 10.43 -20.60 -3.48
CA THR A 349 9.31 -21.58 -3.58
C THR A 349 8.03 -21.05 -2.91
N ALA A 350 8.13 -20.04 -2.06
CA ALA A 350 6.98 -19.46 -1.38
C ALA A 350 6.13 -18.57 -2.31
N ASN A 351 4.86 -18.47 -2.00
CA ASN A 351 3.91 -17.63 -2.72
C ASN A 351 4.31 -16.16 -2.68
N ARG A 352 4.18 -15.48 -3.82
CA ARG A 352 4.51 -14.06 -3.97
C ARG A 352 3.64 -13.36 -5.00
N VAL A 353 3.51 -12.06 -4.87
CA VAL A 353 3.01 -11.20 -5.96
C VAL A 353 4.11 -10.98 -7.01
N GLY A 354 3.77 -10.40 -8.14
CA GLY A 354 4.67 -10.19 -9.28
C GLY A 354 5.86 -9.25 -9.04
N VAL A 355 6.47 -9.28 -7.85
CA VAL A 355 7.64 -8.44 -7.48
C VAL A 355 8.85 -9.32 -7.24
N VAL A 356 9.96 -9.01 -7.91
CA VAL A 356 11.22 -9.77 -7.83
C VAL A 356 12.39 -8.81 -7.66
N ALA A 357 13.18 -9.02 -6.60
CA ALA A 357 14.43 -8.32 -6.35
C ALA A 357 15.61 -9.27 -6.57
N PHE A 358 16.65 -8.78 -7.25
CA PHE A 358 17.84 -9.57 -7.52
C PHE A 358 19.07 -8.68 -7.71
N ASN A 359 20.25 -9.27 -7.62
CA ASN A 359 21.52 -8.67 -8.01
C ASN A 359 22.31 -9.58 -8.96
N ILE A 360 23.21 -8.99 -9.73
CA ILE A 360 24.18 -9.69 -10.55
C ILE A 360 25.58 -9.48 -9.94
N GLY A 361 26.28 -10.56 -9.65
CA GLY A 361 27.62 -10.49 -9.05
C GLY A 361 28.57 -9.61 -9.86
N GLY A 362 29.22 -8.64 -9.20
CA GLY A 362 30.14 -7.70 -9.80
C GLY A 362 29.50 -6.52 -10.54
N ILE A 363 28.16 -6.40 -10.56
CA ILE A 363 27.45 -5.30 -11.24
C ILE A 363 26.60 -4.53 -10.23
N SER A 364 26.74 -3.20 -10.24
CA SER A 364 25.89 -2.31 -9.46
C SER A 364 24.44 -2.37 -9.95
N PRO A 365 23.45 -2.59 -9.08
CA PRO A 365 22.04 -2.55 -9.49
C PRO A 365 21.61 -1.20 -10.06
N TYR A 366 22.27 -0.11 -9.65
CA TYR A 366 22.02 1.23 -10.19
C TYR A 366 22.51 1.37 -11.64
N ASP A 367 23.69 0.80 -11.95
CA ASP A 367 24.23 0.85 -13.31
C ASP A 367 23.42 -0.05 -14.24
N LEU A 368 23.00 -1.22 -13.74
CA LEU A 368 22.12 -2.12 -14.49
C LEU A 368 20.76 -1.43 -14.80
N ALA A 369 20.13 -0.78 -13.81
CA ALA A 369 18.89 -0.03 -14.02
C ALA A 369 19.08 1.12 -15.03
N ARG A 370 20.21 1.83 -14.94
CA ARG A 370 20.54 2.93 -15.85
C ARG A 370 20.70 2.45 -17.29
N VAL A 371 21.43 1.36 -17.52
CA VAL A 371 21.57 0.77 -18.86
C VAL A 371 20.23 0.31 -19.41
N LEU A 372 19.40 -0.35 -18.59
CA LEU A 372 18.05 -0.77 -19.00
C LEU A 372 17.19 0.43 -19.43
N SER A 373 17.19 1.51 -18.65
CA SER A 373 16.37 2.69 -18.94
C SER A 373 16.88 3.45 -20.18
N TYR A 374 18.17 3.77 -20.24
CA TYR A 374 18.71 4.65 -21.29
C TYR A 374 18.91 3.95 -22.63
N GLU A 375 19.22 2.66 -22.66
CA GLU A 375 19.56 1.95 -23.91
C GLU A 375 18.41 1.06 -24.41
N TYR A 376 17.57 0.58 -23.50
CA TYR A 376 16.47 -0.33 -23.83
C TYR A 376 15.08 0.24 -23.51
N ALA A 377 15.00 1.49 -23.00
CA ALA A 377 13.75 2.13 -22.58
C ALA A 377 12.91 1.26 -21.63
N ILE A 378 13.58 0.53 -20.73
CA ILE A 378 12.94 -0.34 -19.73
C ILE A 378 13.08 0.31 -18.35
N GLU A 379 11.96 0.72 -17.78
CA GLU A 379 11.91 1.35 -16.45
C GLU A 379 11.82 0.30 -15.36
N THR A 380 12.82 0.25 -14.48
CA THR A 380 12.91 -0.62 -13.31
C THR A 380 13.33 0.20 -12.09
N ARG A 381 13.46 -0.42 -10.93
CA ARG A 381 13.88 0.28 -9.71
C ARG A 381 15.15 -0.30 -9.13
N ALA A 382 16.15 0.54 -8.86
CA ALA A 382 17.33 0.18 -8.09
C ALA A 382 17.30 0.79 -6.68
N GLY A 383 17.91 0.11 -5.70
CA GLY A 383 18.07 0.58 -4.33
C GLY A 383 17.31 -0.25 -3.29
N CYS A 384 17.21 0.26 -2.06
CA CYS A 384 16.64 -0.49 -0.91
C CYS A 384 15.10 -0.56 -0.88
N SER A 385 14.41 0.12 -1.78
CA SER A 385 12.94 0.14 -1.88
C SER A 385 12.22 0.51 -0.57
N CYS A 386 12.82 1.35 0.27
CA CYS A 386 12.30 1.75 1.60
C CYS A 386 12.04 0.55 2.55
N ALA A 387 12.88 -0.48 2.50
CA ALA A 387 12.83 -1.67 3.36
C ALA A 387 14.22 -1.98 3.92
N GLY A 388 14.84 -1.00 4.58
CA GLY A 388 16.20 -1.09 5.11
C GLY A 388 16.39 -2.27 6.06
N PRO A 389 15.58 -2.44 7.14
CA PRO A 389 15.72 -3.57 8.06
C PRO A 389 15.64 -4.93 7.35
N TYR A 390 14.64 -5.12 6.48
CA TYR A 390 14.53 -6.35 5.69
C TYR A 390 15.71 -6.53 4.71
N GLY A 391 16.21 -5.43 4.15
CA GLY A 391 17.38 -5.47 3.28
C GLY A 391 18.66 -5.91 4.02
N HIS A 392 18.83 -5.53 5.29
CA HIS A 392 19.92 -6.03 6.12
C HIS A 392 19.81 -7.54 6.34
N ASP A 393 18.60 -8.06 6.60
CA ASP A 393 18.37 -9.50 6.72
C ASP A 393 18.69 -10.23 5.39
N LEU A 394 18.17 -9.73 4.26
CA LEU A 394 18.35 -10.35 2.94
C LEU A 394 19.82 -10.39 2.48
N LEU A 395 20.60 -9.37 2.82
CA LEU A 395 22.00 -9.24 2.43
C LEU A 395 22.96 -9.73 3.53
N ASN A 396 22.42 -10.22 4.64
CA ASN A 396 23.18 -10.68 5.80
C ASN A 396 24.22 -9.64 6.29
N LEU A 397 23.79 -8.36 6.32
CA LEU A 397 24.66 -7.25 6.71
C LEU A 397 24.77 -7.18 8.23
N ASN A 398 26.01 -7.26 8.75
CA ASN A 398 26.24 -7.18 10.19
C ASN A 398 26.06 -5.74 10.68
N ILE A 399 24.98 -5.49 11.41
CA ILE A 399 24.57 -4.18 11.94
C ILE A 399 25.64 -3.54 12.84
N GLN A 400 26.43 -4.33 13.56
CA GLN A 400 27.40 -3.83 14.54
C GLN A 400 28.69 -3.26 13.93
N LYS A 401 28.96 -3.52 12.63
CA LYS A 401 30.19 -3.12 11.96
C LYS A 401 30.04 -2.02 10.93
N SER A 402 28.82 -1.64 10.56
CA SER A 402 28.56 -0.66 9.51
C SER A 402 28.26 0.72 10.09
N SER A 403 29.29 1.47 10.45
CA SER A 403 29.23 2.94 10.56
C SER A 403 29.20 3.62 9.18
N ASP A 404 29.34 2.85 8.10
CA ASP A 404 29.30 3.37 6.74
C ASP A 404 27.85 3.47 6.24
N PHE A 405 27.27 4.66 6.36
CA PHE A 405 25.95 4.99 5.81
C PHE A 405 25.87 4.86 4.28
N ASN A 406 27.00 4.64 3.58
CA ASN A 406 27.05 4.39 2.14
C ASN A 406 26.79 2.90 1.81
N ALA A 407 26.98 1.99 2.76
CA ALA A 407 26.65 0.57 2.61
C ALA A 407 25.14 0.30 2.74
N LYS A 408 24.34 1.00 1.95
CA LYS A 408 22.88 0.78 1.92
C LYS A 408 22.56 -0.52 1.19
N PRO A 409 21.64 -1.36 1.73
CA PRO A 409 21.12 -2.48 0.97
C PRO A 409 20.56 -2.00 -0.36
N GLY A 410 20.80 -2.74 -1.43
CA GLY A 410 20.31 -2.36 -2.74
C GLY A 410 20.23 -3.56 -3.69
N TRP A 411 19.25 -3.54 -4.53
CA TRP A 411 18.95 -4.53 -5.55
C TRP A 411 18.32 -3.87 -6.76
N LEU A 412 18.32 -4.59 -7.89
CA LEU A 412 17.40 -4.29 -8.98
C LEU A 412 16.07 -4.97 -8.67
N ARG A 413 14.97 -4.22 -8.73
CA ARG A 413 13.61 -4.71 -8.56
C ARG A 413 12.82 -4.59 -9.84
N VAL A 414 12.19 -5.67 -10.24
CA VAL A 414 11.23 -5.76 -11.35
C VAL A 414 9.85 -6.03 -10.76
N SER A 415 8.85 -5.29 -11.20
CA SER A 415 7.47 -5.49 -10.81
C SER A 415 6.62 -5.80 -12.04
N LEU A 416 6.09 -7.01 -12.09
CA LEU A 416 5.23 -7.49 -13.15
C LEU A 416 3.79 -7.01 -12.93
N HIS A 417 3.06 -6.81 -14.02
CA HIS A 417 1.66 -6.39 -13.99
C HIS A 417 0.88 -7.22 -15.00
N PHE A 418 -0.38 -7.48 -14.75
CA PHE A 418 -1.22 -8.32 -15.61
C PHE A 418 -1.36 -7.80 -17.05
N THR A 419 -1.08 -6.54 -17.29
CA THR A 419 -1.07 -5.96 -18.64
C THR A 419 0.16 -6.33 -19.47
N HIS A 420 1.24 -6.84 -18.87
CA HIS A 420 2.38 -7.35 -19.63
C HIS A 420 2.01 -8.60 -20.44
N SER A 421 2.70 -8.78 -21.56
CA SER A 421 2.69 -9.99 -22.38
C SER A 421 3.95 -10.83 -22.11
N ILE A 422 3.98 -12.05 -22.63
CA ILE A 422 5.20 -12.88 -22.64
C ILE A 422 6.30 -12.18 -23.45
N ASN A 423 5.96 -11.53 -24.57
CA ASN A 423 6.94 -10.79 -25.37
C ASN A 423 7.60 -9.63 -24.58
N ASP A 424 6.86 -8.98 -23.67
CA ASP A 424 7.44 -7.95 -22.79
C ASP A 424 8.46 -8.58 -21.81
N ILE A 425 8.18 -9.78 -21.31
CA ILE A 425 9.09 -10.52 -20.42
C ILE A 425 10.33 -10.98 -21.20
N ASP A 426 10.17 -11.50 -22.41
CA ASP A 426 11.27 -11.94 -23.26
C ASP A 426 12.18 -10.74 -23.63
N TYR A 427 11.57 -9.59 -23.97
CA TYR A 427 12.31 -8.36 -24.23
C TYR A 427 13.11 -7.89 -23.00
N LEU A 428 12.52 -7.93 -21.80
CA LEU A 428 13.22 -7.61 -20.56
C LEU A 428 14.39 -8.55 -20.30
N LEU A 429 14.21 -9.87 -20.45
CA LEU A 429 15.25 -10.88 -20.24
C LEU A 429 16.40 -10.74 -21.24
N ASP A 430 16.12 -10.51 -22.51
CA ASP A 430 17.13 -10.28 -23.54
C ASP A 430 17.92 -8.98 -23.29
N SER A 431 17.22 -7.92 -22.88
CA SER A 431 17.85 -6.64 -22.53
C SER A 431 18.73 -6.78 -21.28
N LEU A 432 18.29 -7.55 -20.28
CA LEU A 432 19.10 -7.87 -19.10
C LEU A 432 20.39 -8.61 -19.50
N LYS A 433 20.31 -9.64 -20.36
CA LYS A 433 21.49 -10.38 -20.87
C LYS A 433 22.48 -9.45 -21.56
N LYS A 434 21.98 -8.55 -22.42
CA LYS A 434 22.82 -7.56 -23.14
C LYS A 434 23.44 -6.54 -22.18
N ALA A 435 22.66 -6.01 -21.24
CA ALA A 435 23.12 -5.04 -20.22
C ALA A 435 24.20 -5.65 -19.31
N VAL A 436 24.02 -6.90 -18.86
CA VAL A 436 25.01 -7.64 -18.07
C VAL A 436 26.32 -7.85 -18.87
N LYS A 437 26.22 -8.22 -20.16
CA LYS A 437 27.40 -8.36 -21.02
C LYS A 437 28.17 -7.04 -21.21
N LYS A 438 27.45 -5.93 -21.28
CA LYS A 438 28.04 -4.59 -21.44
C LYS A 438 28.77 -4.10 -20.20
N LEU A 439 28.24 -4.43 -19.00
CA LEU A 439 28.75 -3.96 -17.71
C LEU A 439 29.85 -4.84 -17.11
N ARG A 440 30.13 -6.00 -17.71
CA ARG A 440 31.26 -6.86 -17.44
C ARG A 440 32.45 -6.52 -18.31
#